data_c2716d9d50c64c35a031b55308d5962a
#
_entry.id   c2716d9d50c64c35a031b55308d5962a
#
_cell.length_a   1.000
_cell.length_b   1.000
_cell.length_c   1.000
_cell.angle_alpha   90.00
_cell.angle_beta   90.00
_cell.angle_gamma   90.00
#
_symmetry.space_group_name_H-M   'P 1'
#
loop_
_entity.id
_entity.type
_entity.pdbx_description
1 polymer ?
#
loop_
_entity_poly.entity_id
_entity_poly.type
_entity_poly.pdbx_seq_one_letter_code
_entity_poly.pdbx_strand_id
1 'polypeptide(L)'
;MITYRQDSLFLKGSFSRQIGIPTKHHDITHAILMAAGCIFTKGSFVKDIPYDPNYYFYGEELSMALRAFTHGYSFFHIPDVPLFHLYTDTSDIPRKLHWDPEDDEKRAVRWTELDKKSLNRLDDLFADKVEEPMNLGFDRSLEDYTLISGICLLYTSPSPRD
;
A
#
# COMPACT_ATOMS: atom_id res chain seq x y z
N MET A 1 6.38 -13.39 2.15
CA MET A 1 5.08 -12.85 2.65
C MET A 1 5.21 -11.36 2.85
N ILE A 2 4.26 -10.57 2.42
CA ILE A 2 4.20 -9.12 2.67
C ILE A 2 3.32 -8.87 3.88
N THR A 3 3.79 -8.05 4.81
CA THR A 3 3.07 -7.66 6.00
C THR A 3 3.40 -6.22 6.40
N TYR A 4 2.70 -5.68 7.39
CA TYR A 4 3.01 -4.36 7.93
C TYR A 4 4.25 -4.39 8.82
N ARG A 5 4.95 -3.28 8.85
CA ARG A 5 6.02 -3.08 9.83
C ARG A 5 5.39 -2.87 11.20
N GLN A 6 5.77 -3.70 12.16
CA GLN A 6 5.21 -3.63 13.53
C GLN A 6 5.53 -2.30 14.24
N ASP A 7 6.68 -1.73 13.98
CA ASP A 7 7.11 -0.43 14.52
C ASP A 7 6.34 0.75 13.93
N SER A 8 5.61 0.56 12.84
CA SER A 8 4.86 1.60 12.16
C SER A 8 3.35 1.58 12.46
N LEU A 9 2.82 0.51 13.07
CA LEU A 9 1.38 0.35 13.32
C LEU A 9 0.79 1.41 14.27
N PHE A 10 1.62 2.05 15.08
CA PHE A 10 1.19 3.03 16.09
C PHE A 10 1.56 4.48 15.71
N LEU A 11 2.19 4.68 14.57
CA LEU A 11 2.57 6.00 14.09
C LEU A 11 1.59 6.47 13.03
N LYS A 12 0.98 7.64 13.22
CA LYS A 12 0.06 8.24 12.24
C LYS A 12 0.71 8.28 10.85
N GLY A 13 0.03 7.73 9.85
CA GLY A 13 0.50 7.65 8.48
C GLY A 13 1.56 6.59 8.19
N SER A 14 2.02 5.83 9.21
CA SER A 14 3.08 4.82 9.03
C SER A 14 2.56 3.43 8.71
N PHE A 15 1.28 3.15 8.92
CA PHE A 15 0.66 1.87 8.59
C PHE A 15 0.66 1.56 7.08
N SER A 16 0.93 2.55 6.23
CA SER A 16 1.14 2.33 4.80
C SER A 16 2.47 1.66 4.46
N ARG A 17 3.38 1.51 5.42
CA ARG A 17 4.69 0.89 5.20
C ARG A 17 4.61 -0.61 5.35
N GLN A 18 5.08 -1.30 4.35
CA GLN A 18 5.10 -2.75 4.26
C GLN A 18 6.51 -3.30 4.40
N ILE A 19 6.61 -4.58 4.74
CA ILE A 19 7.87 -5.31 4.79
C ILE A 19 7.68 -6.71 4.20
N GLY A 20 8.65 -7.17 3.44
CA GLY A 20 8.73 -8.56 3.01
C GLY A 20 9.37 -9.41 4.11
N ILE A 21 8.69 -10.47 4.53
CA ILE A 21 9.21 -11.44 5.49
C ILE A 21 9.49 -12.75 4.75
N PRO A 22 10.73 -13.29 4.83
CA PRO A 22 11.02 -14.60 4.32
C PRO A 22 10.12 -15.65 5.00
N THR A 23 9.57 -16.55 4.23
CA THR A 23 8.76 -17.67 4.75
C THR A 23 9.31 -18.99 4.26
N LYS A 24 9.10 -20.03 5.06
CA LYS A 24 9.42 -21.43 4.69
C LYS A 24 8.18 -22.17 4.18
N HIS A 25 7.07 -21.46 3.97
CA HIS A 25 5.85 -22.08 3.48
C HIS A 25 5.99 -22.40 1.99
N HIS A 26 5.59 -23.61 1.64
CA HIS A 26 5.56 -24.09 0.26
C HIS A 26 4.16 -24.06 -0.35
N ASP A 27 3.19 -23.57 0.42
CA ASP A 27 1.79 -23.50 0.01
C ASP A 27 1.38 -22.08 -0.37
N ILE A 28 0.37 -21.98 -1.22
CA ILE A 28 -0.32 -20.72 -1.49
C ILE A 28 -1.04 -20.28 -0.23
N THR A 29 -0.78 -19.06 0.21
CA THR A 29 -1.40 -18.50 1.42
C THR A 29 -2.17 -17.23 1.09
N HIS A 30 -3.23 -16.96 1.83
CA HIS A 30 -3.93 -15.69 1.73
C HIS A 30 -3.01 -14.53 2.09
N ALA A 31 -3.12 -13.46 1.31
CA ALA A 31 -2.46 -12.20 1.55
C ALA A 31 -3.50 -11.11 1.86
N ILE A 32 -3.09 -10.15 2.66
CA ILE A 32 -3.88 -8.96 3.01
C ILE A 32 -3.34 -7.70 2.34
N LEU A 33 -2.13 -7.78 1.83
CA LEU A 33 -1.43 -6.69 1.18
C LEU A 33 -0.92 -7.15 -0.18
N MET A 34 -0.70 -6.21 -1.05
CA MET A 34 -0.04 -6.40 -2.33
C MET A 34 1.28 -5.62 -2.36
N ALA A 35 2.21 -6.08 -3.17
CA ALA A 35 3.44 -5.35 -3.47
C ALA A 35 3.41 -4.94 -4.94
N ALA A 36 3.56 -3.66 -5.20
CA ALA A 36 3.52 -3.10 -6.56
C ALA A 36 4.67 -3.61 -7.45
N GLY A 37 5.74 -4.13 -6.86
CA GLY A 37 6.87 -4.70 -7.59
C GLY A 37 6.53 -5.92 -8.45
N CYS A 38 5.51 -6.68 -8.08
CA CYS A 38 5.00 -7.79 -8.90
C CYS A 38 3.56 -8.14 -8.55
N ILE A 39 2.68 -7.94 -9.52
CA ILE A 39 1.27 -8.32 -9.43
C ILE A 39 0.94 -9.20 -10.63
N PHE A 40 0.41 -10.39 -10.37
CA PHE A 40 -0.15 -11.26 -11.40
C PHE A 40 -1.65 -11.41 -11.16
N THR A 41 -2.45 -10.99 -12.13
CA THR A 41 -3.90 -10.94 -11.98
C THR A 41 -4.62 -11.07 -13.32
N LYS A 42 -5.95 -11.11 -13.28
CA LYS A 42 -6.78 -11.03 -14.50
C LYS A 42 -6.62 -9.66 -15.15
N GLY A 43 -6.64 -9.61 -16.49
CA GLY A 43 -6.54 -8.35 -17.23
C GLY A 43 -7.66 -7.34 -16.94
N SER A 44 -8.83 -7.79 -16.46
CA SER A 44 -9.92 -6.90 -16.02
C SER A 44 -9.52 -6.06 -14.80
N PHE A 45 -8.64 -6.56 -13.94
CA PHE A 45 -8.21 -5.88 -12.72
C PHE A 45 -7.78 -4.42 -12.95
N VAL A 46 -7.03 -4.15 -14.01
CA VAL A 46 -6.55 -2.79 -14.30
C VAL A 46 -7.65 -1.82 -14.71
N LYS A 47 -8.83 -2.34 -15.10
CA LYS A 47 -10.01 -1.54 -15.39
C LYS A 47 -10.89 -1.37 -14.15
N ASP A 48 -11.02 -2.44 -13.37
CA ASP A 48 -11.88 -2.47 -12.19
C ASP A 48 -11.23 -1.70 -11.04
N ILE A 49 -9.90 -1.79 -10.93
CA ILE A 49 -9.10 -1.12 -9.89
C ILE A 49 -7.98 -0.31 -10.55
N PRO A 50 -8.29 0.80 -11.20
CA PRO A 50 -7.29 1.64 -11.84
C PRO A 50 -6.34 2.25 -10.81
N TYR A 51 -5.11 2.50 -11.22
CA TYR A 51 -4.10 3.13 -10.37
C TYR A 51 -4.47 4.59 -10.09
N ASP A 52 -4.49 5.00 -8.83
CA ASP A 52 -4.79 6.40 -8.48
C ASP A 52 -3.51 7.25 -8.59
N PRO A 53 -3.44 8.19 -9.56
CA PRO A 53 -2.26 9.01 -9.78
C PRO A 53 -2.00 10.05 -8.68
N ASN A 54 -2.89 10.18 -7.71
CA ASN A 54 -2.73 11.10 -6.58
C ASN A 54 -1.86 10.55 -5.47
N TYR A 55 -1.44 9.29 -5.57
CA TYR A 55 -0.47 8.72 -4.63
C TYR A 55 0.97 8.92 -5.14
N TYR A 56 1.85 9.16 -4.20
CA TYR A 56 3.29 9.23 -4.42
C TYR A 56 3.99 8.29 -3.46
N PHE A 57 4.44 7.15 -3.96
CA PHE A 57 5.17 6.09 -3.29
C PHE A 57 4.44 5.46 -2.09
N TYR A 58 4.28 6.19 -0.98
CA TYR A 58 3.59 5.65 0.21
C TYR A 58 2.06 5.77 0.08
N GLY A 59 1.37 4.76 0.62
CA GLY A 59 -0.09 4.69 0.61
C GLY A 59 -0.70 4.07 -0.65
N GLU A 60 0.01 4.03 -1.76
CA GLU A 60 -0.50 3.47 -3.02
C GLU A 60 -0.84 1.98 -2.91
N GLU A 61 0.11 1.17 -2.40
CA GLU A 61 -0.06 -0.28 -2.26
C GLU A 61 -1.20 -0.63 -1.30
N LEU A 62 -1.31 0.12 -0.19
CA LEU A 62 -2.42 -0.06 0.74
C LEU A 62 -3.76 0.36 0.10
N SER A 63 -3.81 1.51 -0.56
CA SER A 63 -5.01 1.96 -1.26
C SER A 63 -5.47 0.95 -2.30
N MET A 64 -4.56 0.43 -3.11
CA MET A 64 -4.86 -0.62 -4.09
C MET A 64 -5.37 -1.90 -3.42
N ALA A 65 -4.75 -2.32 -2.31
CA ALA A 65 -5.17 -3.50 -1.57
C ALA A 65 -6.59 -3.34 -1.00
N LEU A 66 -6.88 -2.21 -0.38
CA LEU A 66 -8.20 -1.93 0.20
C LEU A 66 -9.28 -1.83 -0.88
N ARG A 67 -9.00 -1.11 -1.97
CA ARG A 67 -9.93 -0.97 -3.08
C ARG A 67 -10.21 -2.32 -3.73
N ALA A 68 -9.18 -3.08 -4.04
CA ALA A 68 -9.35 -4.41 -4.62
C ALA A 68 -10.11 -5.35 -3.67
N PHE A 69 -9.80 -5.34 -2.38
CA PHE A 69 -10.50 -6.14 -1.40
C PHE A 69 -12.00 -5.79 -1.33
N THR A 70 -12.32 -4.51 -1.26
CA THR A 70 -13.71 -4.04 -1.18
C THR A 70 -14.49 -4.25 -2.48
N HIS A 71 -13.83 -4.38 -3.64
CA HIS A 71 -14.40 -4.82 -4.90
C HIS A 71 -14.41 -6.34 -5.10
N GLY A 72 -14.26 -7.13 -4.03
CA GLY A 72 -14.38 -8.58 -4.07
C GLY A 72 -13.13 -9.37 -4.45
N TYR A 73 -12.00 -8.71 -4.73
CA TYR A 73 -10.74 -9.39 -5.05
C TYR A 73 -10.10 -9.99 -3.79
N SER A 74 -9.41 -11.11 -3.96
CA SER A 74 -8.60 -11.75 -2.92
C SER A 74 -7.15 -11.83 -3.35
N PHE A 75 -6.25 -11.67 -2.40
CA PHE A 75 -4.81 -11.74 -2.64
C PHE A 75 -4.22 -13.05 -2.12
N PHE A 76 -3.18 -13.48 -2.78
CA PHE A 76 -2.46 -14.69 -2.41
C PHE A 76 -0.95 -14.48 -2.55
N HIS A 77 -0.20 -15.02 -1.60
CA HIS A 77 1.23 -15.22 -1.74
C HIS A 77 1.47 -16.57 -2.37
N ILE A 78 2.26 -16.59 -3.41
CA ILE A 78 2.72 -17.83 -4.05
C ILE A 78 4.10 -18.22 -3.50
N PRO A 79 4.39 -19.52 -3.33
CA PRO A 79 5.67 -19.95 -2.78
C PRO A 79 6.84 -19.69 -3.71
N ASP A 80 6.64 -19.87 -5.01
CA ASP A 80 7.68 -19.73 -6.03
C ASP A 80 7.58 -18.34 -6.68
N VAL A 81 8.32 -17.39 -6.14
CA VAL A 81 8.37 -16.02 -6.68
C VAL A 81 9.48 -15.95 -7.74
N PRO A 82 9.14 -15.65 -9.00
CA PRO A 82 10.12 -15.64 -10.09
C PRO A 82 10.96 -14.35 -10.17
N LEU A 83 10.87 -13.50 -9.17
CA LEU A 83 11.47 -12.16 -9.16
C LEU A 83 12.33 -11.91 -7.95
N PHE A 84 13.43 -11.19 -8.17
CA PHE A 84 14.30 -10.68 -7.14
C PHE A 84 14.30 -9.16 -7.21
N HIS A 85 14.20 -8.49 -6.08
CA HIS A 85 14.22 -7.05 -5.98
C HIS A 85 15.50 -6.59 -5.27
N LEU A 86 16.23 -5.69 -5.89
CA LEU A 86 17.39 -5.06 -5.28
C LEU A 86 16.93 -3.96 -4.32
N TYR A 87 16.93 -4.26 -3.02
CA TYR A 87 16.57 -3.29 -1.97
C TYR A 87 17.77 -2.52 -1.43
N THR A 88 18.93 -3.14 -1.48
CA THR A 88 20.12 -2.66 -0.76
C THR A 88 21.00 -1.84 -1.68
N ASP A 89 21.39 -0.69 -1.17
CA ASP A 89 22.51 0.06 -1.70
C ASP A 89 23.78 -0.63 -1.24
N THR A 90 24.62 -1.06 -2.16
CA THR A 90 25.95 -1.57 -1.89
C THR A 90 26.97 -0.56 -2.40
N SER A 91 28.18 -0.56 -1.82
CA SER A 91 29.28 0.31 -2.27
C SER A 91 29.58 0.16 -3.78
N ASP A 92 29.27 -1.02 -4.34
CA ASP A 92 29.58 -1.33 -5.73
C ASP A 92 28.40 -1.00 -6.69
N ILE A 93 27.18 -0.87 -6.14
CA ILE A 93 25.96 -0.55 -6.91
C ILE A 93 25.18 0.52 -6.16
N PRO A 94 25.51 1.81 -6.33
CA PRO A 94 24.78 2.90 -5.72
C PRO A 94 23.37 2.97 -6.29
N ARG A 95 22.35 2.98 -5.41
CA ARG A 95 20.94 3.09 -5.79
C ARG A 95 20.48 4.53 -5.57
N LYS A 96 20.19 5.24 -6.66
CA LYS A 96 19.51 6.53 -6.57
C LYS A 96 18.05 6.37 -6.20
N LEU A 97 17.62 7.13 -5.24
CA LEU A 97 16.24 7.16 -4.77
C LEU A 97 15.61 8.52 -5.14
N HIS A 98 14.32 8.51 -5.42
CA HIS A 98 13.62 9.73 -5.86
C HIS A 98 13.46 10.78 -4.75
N TRP A 99 13.80 10.45 -3.51
CA TRP A 99 13.88 11.37 -2.36
C TRP A 99 15.30 11.78 -1.99
N ASP A 100 16.30 11.42 -2.80
CA ASP A 100 17.69 11.86 -2.56
C ASP A 100 17.75 13.39 -2.63
N PRO A 101 18.40 14.06 -1.67
CA PRO A 101 18.36 15.53 -1.56
C PRO A 101 18.76 16.26 -2.83
N GLU A 102 19.83 15.79 -3.50
CA GLU A 102 20.32 16.39 -4.74
C GLU A 102 19.30 16.41 -5.88
N ASP A 103 18.48 15.37 -5.97
CA ASP A 103 17.46 15.22 -7.01
C ASP A 103 16.15 15.88 -6.60
N ASP A 104 15.81 15.81 -5.31
CA ASP A 104 14.61 16.45 -4.79
C ASP A 104 14.69 17.99 -4.85
N GLU A 105 15.89 18.56 -4.64
CA GLU A 105 16.11 20.00 -4.76
C GLU A 105 15.84 20.58 -6.14
N LYS A 106 15.92 19.78 -7.17
CA LYS A 106 15.66 20.19 -8.56
C LYS A 106 14.20 20.11 -8.96
N ARG A 107 13.34 19.55 -8.11
CA ARG A 107 11.92 19.35 -8.40
C ARG A 107 11.09 20.60 -8.13
N ALA A 108 10.06 20.79 -8.94
CA ALA A 108 9.06 21.84 -8.71
C ALA A 108 8.22 21.62 -7.44
N VAL A 109 8.01 20.35 -7.06
CA VAL A 109 7.30 19.94 -5.84
C VAL A 109 8.17 18.94 -5.10
N ARG A 110 8.43 19.20 -3.84
CA ARG A 110 9.27 18.35 -2.98
C ARG A 110 8.60 17.02 -2.68
N TRP A 111 9.41 15.97 -2.51
CA TRP A 111 8.88 14.65 -2.20
C TRP A 111 8.06 14.63 -0.90
N THR A 112 8.44 15.44 0.10
CA THR A 112 7.71 15.56 1.36
C THR A 112 6.30 16.12 1.21
N GLU A 113 6.11 17.03 0.24
CA GLU A 113 4.77 17.58 -0.09
C GLU A 113 3.93 16.52 -0.82
N LEU A 114 4.55 15.76 -1.70
CA LEU A 114 3.89 14.66 -2.42
C LEU A 114 3.49 13.54 -1.46
N ASP A 115 4.38 13.17 -0.53
CA ASP A 115 4.10 12.19 0.53
C ASP A 115 2.92 12.64 1.42
N LYS A 116 2.91 13.89 1.85
CA LYS A 116 1.79 14.46 2.60
C LYS A 116 0.47 14.41 1.83
N LYS A 117 0.49 14.69 0.52
CA LYS A 117 -0.71 14.57 -0.32
C LYS A 117 -1.19 13.12 -0.40
N SER A 118 -0.26 12.16 -0.55
CA SER A 118 -0.59 10.73 -0.54
C SER A 118 -1.26 10.30 0.76
N LEU A 119 -0.74 10.73 1.90
CA LEU A 119 -1.32 10.40 3.20
C LEU A 119 -2.71 11.01 3.38
N ASN A 120 -2.90 12.27 2.98
CA ASN A 120 -4.23 12.90 3.00
C ASN A 120 -5.21 12.17 2.08
N ARG A 121 -4.75 11.73 0.89
CA ARG A 121 -5.56 10.95 -0.04
C ARG A 121 -6.00 9.62 0.55
N LEU A 122 -5.13 8.99 1.35
CA LEU A 122 -5.45 7.76 2.05
C LEU A 122 -6.48 8.00 3.17
N ASP A 123 -6.35 9.10 3.92
CA ASP A 123 -7.35 9.52 4.91
C ASP A 123 -8.72 9.79 4.25
N ASP A 124 -8.74 10.41 3.07
CA ASP A 124 -9.96 10.61 2.29
C ASP A 124 -10.59 9.29 1.83
N LEU A 125 -9.76 8.30 1.45
CA LEU A 125 -10.23 6.97 1.08
C LEU A 125 -10.89 6.26 2.28
N PHE A 126 -10.29 6.33 3.47
CA PHE A 126 -10.88 5.77 4.69
C PHE A 126 -12.18 6.46 5.10
N ALA A 127 -12.31 7.74 4.81
CA ALA A 127 -13.50 8.53 5.12
C ALA A 127 -14.58 8.46 4.03
N ASP A 128 -14.41 7.58 3.04
CA ASP A 128 -15.30 7.41 1.88
C ASP A 128 -15.58 8.72 1.11
N LYS A 129 -14.53 9.54 0.94
CA LYS A 129 -14.57 10.81 0.23
C LYS A 129 -13.95 10.77 -1.17
N VAL A 130 -13.50 9.58 -1.58
CA VAL A 130 -12.88 9.39 -2.87
C VAL A 130 -13.92 8.93 -3.88
N GLU A 131 -14.05 9.66 -5.00
CA GLU A 131 -15.02 9.38 -6.05
C GLU A 131 -14.53 8.27 -6.99
N GLU A 132 -15.50 7.67 -7.71
CA GLU A 132 -15.20 6.71 -8.77
C GLU A 132 -14.26 7.31 -9.83
N PRO A 133 -13.41 6.48 -10.40
CA PRO A 133 -13.22 5.03 -10.18
C PRO A 133 -12.19 4.69 -9.10
N MET A 134 -11.83 5.63 -8.23
CA MET A 134 -10.77 5.48 -7.22
C MET A 134 -11.31 5.19 -5.81
N ASN A 135 -12.63 5.03 -5.66
CA ASN A 135 -13.34 4.78 -4.41
C ASN A 135 -13.15 3.33 -3.90
N LEU A 136 -13.63 3.10 -2.68
CA LEU A 136 -13.84 1.77 -2.15
C LEU A 136 -15.01 1.07 -2.87
N GLY A 137 -14.97 -0.25 -2.95
CA GLY A 137 -16.08 -1.06 -3.46
C GLY A 137 -17.13 -1.34 -2.40
N PHE A 138 -18.17 -2.11 -2.80
CA PHE A 138 -19.32 -2.43 -1.95
C PHE A 138 -19.47 -3.92 -1.66
N ASP A 139 -18.60 -4.79 -2.21
CA ASP A 139 -18.67 -6.24 -2.00
C ASP A 139 -18.19 -6.66 -0.61
N ARG A 140 -17.29 -5.88 -0.01
CA ARG A 140 -16.76 -6.07 1.35
C ARG A 140 -16.48 -4.72 1.98
N SER A 141 -16.59 -4.66 3.32
CA SER A 141 -16.32 -3.43 4.08
C SER A 141 -14.86 -3.32 4.55
N LEU A 142 -14.47 -2.16 5.04
CA LEU A 142 -13.19 -1.98 5.75
C LEU A 142 -13.17 -2.72 7.09
N GLU A 143 -14.34 -2.97 7.70
CA GLU A 143 -14.45 -3.80 8.90
C GLU A 143 -14.13 -5.26 8.59
N ASP A 144 -14.61 -5.78 7.44
CA ASP A 144 -14.23 -7.12 6.97
C ASP A 144 -12.71 -7.22 6.74
N TYR A 145 -12.10 -6.17 6.17
CA TYR A 145 -10.65 -6.12 6.02
C TYR A 145 -9.93 -6.13 7.37
N THR A 146 -10.42 -5.36 8.33
CA THR A 146 -9.89 -5.34 9.71
C THR A 146 -9.96 -6.71 10.36
N LEU A 147 -11.07 -7.41 10.21
CA LEU A 147 -11.28 -8.76 10.77
C LEU A 147 -10.29 -9.78 10.16
N ILE A 148 -10.09 -9.73 8.85
CA ILE A 148 -9.21 -10.69 8.17
C ILE A 148 -7.73 -10.35 8.40
N SER A 149 -7.38 -9.07 8.38
CA SER A 149 -5.99 -8.61 8.51
C SER A 149 -5.48 -8.53 9.94
N GLY A 150 -6.39 -8.42 10.90
CA GLY A 150 -6.06 -8.10 12.29
C GLY A 150 -5.60 -6.65 12.51
N ILE A 151 -5.75 -5.78 11.50
CA ILE A 151 -5.29 -4.38 11.54
C ILE A 151 -6.47 -3.46 11.71
N CYS A 152 -6.49 -2.71 12.79
CA CYS A 152 -7.53 -1.73 13.04
C CYS A 152 -7.24 -0.45 12.24
N LEU A 153 -7.99 -0.24 11.17
CA LEU A 153 -7.90 0.96 10.32
C LEU A 153 -8.59 2.19 10.94
N LEU A 154 -9.45 1.98 11.94
CA LEU A 154 -10.24 3.03 12.57
C LEU A 154 -9.45 3.97 13.50
N TYR A 155 -8.25 3.57 13.92
CA TYR A 155 -7.36 4.42 14.74
C TYR A 155 -6.67 5.54 13.98
N THR A 156 -6.98 5.72 12.70
CA THR A 156 -6.39 6.76 11.86
C THR A 156 -7.20 8.06 11.87
N SER A 157 -8.45 8.03 12.30
CA SER A 157 -9.24 9.24 12.52
C SER A 157 -9.03 9.76 13.93
N PRO A 158 -8.82 11.09 14.13
CA PRO A 158 -8.81 11.66 15.48
C PRO A 158 -10.13 11.32 16.17
N SER A 159 -10.02 10.79 17.38
CA SER A 159 -11.20 10.54 18.21
C SER A 159 -12.00 11.84 18.36
N PRO A 160 -13.33 11.82 18.22
CA PRO A 160 -14.16 13.02 18.47
C PRO A 160 -14.11 13.52 19.93
N ARG A 161 -13.22 12.96 20.76
CA ARG A 161 -13.09 13.25 22.19
C ARG A 161 -11.78 13.94 22.60
N ASP A 162 -10.96 14.34 21.61
CA ASP A 162 -9.76 15.16 21.89
C ASP A 162 -10.00 16.62 21.50
#